data_99e1fd35d6e6e9cbd01abf2d0c10a2e7
#
_entry.id   99e1fd35d6e6e9cbd01abf2d0c10a2e7
#
_cell.length_a   1.000
_cell.length_b   1.000
_cell.length_c   1.000
_cell.angle_alpha   90.00
_cell.angle_beta   90.00
_cell.angle_gamma   90.00
#
_symmetry.space_group_name_H-M   'P 1'
#
loop_
_entity.id
_entity.type
_entity.pdbx_description
1 polymer ?
#
loop_
_entity_poly.entity_id
_entity_poly.type
_entity_poly.pdbx_seq_one_letter_code
_entity_poly.pdbx_strand_id
1 'polypeptide(L)'
;MKRVLIAAVFAAVLPQLAAAQVEKQVEVTKAYVPKVESASKLAVRPDMTDTTRLRPEIDYTITPLSLRTTLSTRPIRPATVTYWEFNRPLPFYMKAGAGYPLNSVLDFYDSSQNPSTGYVIGYVNHEGQYAKIRNDFGVKNPSTRMFNRIGAAAGKYFGKHILEGDLYYDNRMYHRYGAYAPAGLEQEFGAGDRNDYGDAHVAVRFGDDFQDLGRTNFEIALGGGMFFDHSDWPGYGEKARQTSLEARAKIARGFGRSSFSLEAGYERLAGQKSISENTQQLIHAALRYGFAGGVVRLDVGADYFHDKIEGADAENYVIPYARLDFNLGTPGLRPFFEADGAVKPNDFRSLTLQNPYVTASTWLDKSSVDYDFRLGVGGSLWRSRFSYRLYAGVSIHDNRLFWTALWSDDPENAGFFGAFVPVTARQTVTSFNGEIEYRPLSVLKFDLAVHGCLYNDETDLKNGAPSIAGNVGVAYEGRKISFGVKALMQGVRRWSAYAYDPAGIRALPVVLNSFKAPFAVDLRVNFDWKVSGRVTLFAEGRNLADRDLYEYPWYPEQGAGFTVGIKANF
;
A
#
# COMPACT_ATOMS: atom_id res chain seq x y z
N MET A 1 -23.92 21.10 25.00
CA MET A 1 -22.76 20.57 25.74
C MET A 1 -22.74 19.04 25.87
N LYS A 2 -23.77 18.35 26.34
CA LYS A 2 -23.75 16.86 26.43
C LYS A 2 -23.54 16.16 25.08
N ARG A 3 -24.12 16.65 24.00
CA ARG A 3 -23.97 16.06 22.65
C ARG A 3 -22.56 16.30 22.05
N VAL A 4 -21.93 17.41 22.38
CA VAL A 4 -20.56 17.73 21.94
C VAL A 4 -19.54 16.90 22.72
N LEU A 5 -19.77 16.64 24.01
CA LEU A 5 -18.91 15.79 24.83
C LEU A 5 -18.98 14.33 24.40
N ILE A 6 -20.15 13.84 24.03
CA ILE A 6 -20.34 12.49 23.50
C ILE A 6 -19.65 12.35 22.13
N ALA A 7 -19.77 13.35 21.26
CA ALA A 7 -19.05 13.38 19.99
C ALA A 7 -17.53 13.43 20.19
N ALA A 8 -17.05 14.21 21.15
CA ALA A 8 -15.62 14.28 21.46
C ALA A 8 -15.08 12.99 22.09
N VAL A 9 -15.88 12.32 22.93
CA VAL A 9 -15.51 11.02 23.51
C VAL A 9 -15.58 9.93 22.44
N PHE A 10 -16.55 9.98 21.53
CA PHE A 10 -16.58 9.09 20.37
C PHE A 10 -15.44 9.38 19.40
N ALA A 11 -15.14 10.64 19.14
CA ALA A 11 -13.98 11.02 18.32
C ALA A 11 -12.64 10.61 18.96
N ALA A 12 -12.57 10.49 20.27
CA ALA A 12 -11.40 10.00 20.99
C ALA A 12 -11.32 8.48 21.09
N VAL A 13 -12.38 7.78 20.75
CA VAL A 13 -12.50 6.32 21.00
C VAL A 13 -12.46 5.51 19.73
N LEU A 14 -12.65 6.15 18.57
CA LEU A 14 -12.78 5.41 17.32
C LEU A 14 -11.64 5.74 16.38
N PRO A 15 -10.92 4.76 15.96
CA PRO A 15 -9.81 4.85 15.05
C PRO A 15 -10.16 4.68 13.64
N GLN A 16 -9.33 5.10 12.96
CA GLN A 16 -8.98 5.14 11.72
C GLN A 16 -8.98 3.93 10.90
N LEU A 17 -9.84 3.78 10.08
CA LEU A 17 -9.74 2.65 9.25
C LEU A 17 -10.08 2.86 7.81
N ALA A 18 -10.62 3.95 7.54
CA ALA A 18 -10.98 4.14 6.16
C ALA A 18 -9.76 4.37 5.27
N ALA A 19 -8.77 5.14 5.72
CA ALA A 19 -7.61 5.39 4.87
C ALA A 19 -6.67 4.19 4.80
N ALA A 20 -6.36 3.57 5.94
CA ALA A 20 -5.53 2.37 5.94
C ALA A 20 -6.16 1.21 5.16
N GLN A 21 -7.47 1.25 5.00
CA GLN A 21 -8.18 0.17 4.38
C GLN A 21 -8.58 0.39 2.96
N VAL A 22 -8.81 1.59 2.56
CA VAL A 22 -8.87 1.90 1.12
C VAL A 22 -7.49 1.63 0.51
N GLU A 23 -6.41 1.96 1.19
CA GLU A 23 -5.08 1.56 0.76
C GLU A 23 -4.85 0.05 0.84
N LYS A 24 -5.32 -0.64 1.89
CA LYS A 24 -5.25 -2.10 1.95
C LYS A 24 -6.18 -2.79 0.97
N GLN A 25 -7.34 -2.23 0.68
CA GLN A 25 -8.23 -2.78 -0.34
C GLN A 25 -7.73 -2.52 -1.75
N VAL A 26 -7.16 -1.36 -2.01
CA VAL A 26 -6.49 -1.07 -3.28
C VAL A 26 -5.20 -1.89 -3.42
N GLU A 27 -4.47 -2.16 -2.33
CA GLU A 27 -3.36 -3.13 -2.34
C GLU A 27 -3.81 -4.58 -2.51
N VAL A 28 -4.97 -4.94 -2.03
CA VAL A 28 -5.53 -6.30 -2.19
C VAL A 28 -6.10 -6.48 -3.58
N THR A 29 -6.60 -5.43 -4.21
CA THR A 29 -7.07 -5.44 -5.59
C THR A 29 -6.00 -5.01 -6.60
N LYS A 30 -5.06 -4.17 -6.25
CA LYS A 30 -3.82 -4.07 -7.03
C LYS A 30 -3.16 -5.43 -6.94
N ALA A 31 -3.18 -6.10 -8.10
CA ALA A 31 -2.53 -7.34 -8.31
C ALA A 31 -1.82 -7.77 -7.04
N TYR A 32 -2.50 -8.53 -6.24
CA TYR A 32 -1.81 -9.27 -5.24
C TYR A 32 -0.68 -9.93 -6.02
N VAL A 33 0.41 -9.24 -6.05
CA VAL A 33 1.66 -9.93 -6.13
C VAL A 33 1.60 -10.78 -4.89
N PRO A 34 1.38 -12.11 -5.02
CA PRO A 34 1.41 -12.94 -3.87
C PRO A 34 2.74 -12.62 -3.23
N LYS A 35 2.73 -11.83 -2.18
CA LYS A 35 3.86 -11.82 -1.29
C LYS A 35 3.88 -13.24 -0.83
N VAL A 36 4.64 -14.05 -1.51
CA VAL A 36 5.07 -15.32 -1.00
C VAL A 36 5.87 -14.93 0.22
N GLU A 37 5.18 -14.76 1.32
CA GLU A 37 5.77 -14.33 2.59
C GLU A 37 6.84 -15.29 3.05
N SER A 38 6.89 -16.47 2.45
CA SER A 38 7.76 -17.54 2.90
C SER A 38 9.07 -17.65 2.16
N ALA A 39 9.24 -17.13 0.96
CA ALA A 39 10.44 -17.48 0.18
C ALA A 39 11.21 -16.30 -0.38
N SER A 40 10.64 -15.14 -0.53
CA SER A 40 11.40 -14.02 -1.03
C SER A 40 11.61 -12.95 0.04
N LYS A 41 12.65 -13.13 0.82
CA LYS A 41 13.23 -12.04 1.63
C LYS A 41 13.76 -10.88 0.79
N LEU A 42 13.60 -10.96 -0.52
CA LEU A 42 14.14 -10.00 -1.48
C LEU A 42 13.08 -9.21 -2.24
N ALA A 43 11.80 -9.40 -1.92
CA ALA A 43 10.79 -8.50 -2.44
C ALA A 43 10.90 -7.17 -1.70
N VAL A 44 11.27 -6.12 -2.37
CA VAL A 44 11.61 -4.80 -1.86
C VAL A 44 13.04 -4.77 -1.36
N ARG A 45 13.82 -3.86 -1.88
CA ARG A 45 15.19 -3.51 -1.48
C ARG A 45 15.69 -4.36 -0.33
N PRO A 46 16.72 -5.19 -0.48
CA PRO A 46 17.27 -5.87 0.68
C PRO A 46 17.39 -4.81 1.76
N ASP A 47 16.68 -5.01 2.87
CA ASP A 47 16.82 -4.11 4.00
C ASP A 47 18.25 -4.24 4.49
N MET A 48 19.11 -3.38 3.94
CA MET A 48 20.52 -3.32 4.24
C MET A 48 20.75 -2.68 5.60
N THR A 49 19.69 -2.11 6.18
CA THR A 49 19.72 -1.62 7.57
C THR A 49 19.56 -2.78 8.54
N ASP A 50 18.92 -3.86 8.12
CA ASP A 50 18.98 -5.11 8.83
C ASP A 50 20.24 -5.87 8.40
N THR A 51 21.38 -5.32 8.73
CA THR A 51 22.54 -6.15 8.99
C THR A 51 22.19 -7.04 10.15
N THR A 52 21.33 -8.01 9.89
CA THR A 52 21.05 -9.16 10.76
C THR A 52 21.59 -9.02 12.18
N ARG A 53 21.15 -8.01 12.87
CA ARG A 53 20.95 -8.18 14.29
C ARG A 53 19.67 -9.02 14.38
N LEU A 54 19.79 -10.30 14.07
CA LEU A 54 19.00 -11.29 14.77
C LEU A 54 19.30 -11.03 16.23
N ARG A 55 18.57 -10.08 16.79
CA ARG A 55 18.30 -10.14 18.20
C ARG A 55 17.33 -11.31 18.26
N PRO A 56 17.75 -12.49 18.75
CA PRO A 56 16.75 -13.38 19.26
C PRO A 56 15.96 -12.49 20.22
N GLU A 57 14.67 -12.41 20.07
CA GLU A 57 13.78 -11.94 21.10
C GLU A 57 13.96 -12.93 22.26
N ILE A 58 15.05 -12.74 22.99
CA ILE A 58 15.27 -13.46 24.24
C ILE A 58 14.38 -12.69 25.20
N ASP A 59 13.18 -13.20 25.39
CA ASP A 59 12.28 -12.76 26.43
C ASP A 59 12.96 -13.08 27.77
N TYR A 60 13.69 -12.10 28.30
CA TYR A 60 14.21 -12.17 29.64
C TYR A 60 13.08 -11.94 30.62
N THR A 61 12.28 -12.95 30.85
CA THR A 61 11.46 -12.99 32.05
C THR A 61 12.39 -13.18 33.23
N ILE A 62 12.92 -12.09 33.77
CA ILE A 62 13.61 -12.11 35.05
C ILE A 62 12.56 -12.32 36.11
N THR A 63 12.36 -13.57 36.50
CA THR A 63 11.68 -13.89 37.75
C THR A 63 12.66 -13.59 38.86
N PRO A 64 12.40 -12.60 39.75
CA PRO A 64 13.30 -12.35 40.87
C PRO A 64 13.14 -13.47 41.89
N LEU A 65 13.92 -14.50 41.76
CA LEU A 65 14.14 -15.45 42.85
C LEU A 65 15.23 -14.91 43.74
N SER A 66 14.87 -14.45 44.91
CA SER A 66 15.85 -14.11 45.96
C SER A 66 16.46 -15.39 46.51
N LEU A 67 17.44 -15.92 45.83
CA LEU A 67 18.31 -16.98 46.34
C LEU A 67 19.50 -16.35 47.01
N ARG A 68 19.53 -16.33 48.36
CA ARG A 68 20.76 -16.14 49.11
C ARG A 68 21.62 -17.38 48.93
N THR A 69 22.54 -17.34 47.97
CA THR A 69 23.60 -18.32 47.85
C THR A 69 24.94 -17.64 47.98
N THR A 70 25.65 -18.00 49.03
CA THR A 70 27.10 -17.75 49.14
C THR A 70 27.83 -18.63 48.13
N LEU A 71 27.94 -18.16 46.89
CA LEU A 71 28.73 -18.79 45.85
C LEU A 71 30.06 -18.04 45.73
N SER A 72 31.16 -18.74 45.99
CA SER A 72 32.49 -18.27 45.58
C SER A 72 32.51 -18.09 44.07
N THR A 73 32.66 -16.86 43.61
CA THR A 73 32.76 -16.55 42.19
C THR A 73 34.08 -17.09 41.65
N ARG A 74 34.01 -18.23 40.95
CA ARG A 74 35.04 -18.54 39.94
C ARG A 74 34.86 -17.53 38.79
N PRO A 75 35.91 -16.82 38.36
CA PRO A 75 35.79 -15.94 37.21
C PRO A 75 35.36 -16.78 35.99
N ILE A 76 34.17 -16.49 35.51
CA ILE A 76 33.71 -17.03 34.25
C ILE A 76 34.63 -16.49 33.16
N ARG A 77 35.33 -17.38 32.45
CA ARG A 77 36.06 -16.98 31.24
C ARG A 77 35.08 -16.22 30.34
N PRO A 78 35.44 -15.01 29.85
CA PRO A 78 34.60 -14.33 28.91
C PRO A 78 34.26 -15.30 27.77
N ALA A 79 32.99 -15.50 27.51
CA ALA A 79 32.58 -16.23 26.34
C ALA A 79 33.20 -15.51 25.14
N THR A 80 33.99 -16.24 24.37
CA THR A 80 34.44 -15.73 23.07
C THR A 80 33.17 -15.57 22.25
N VAL A 81 32.71 -14.32 22.07
CA VAL A 81 31.65 -14.02 21.14
C VAL A 81 32.22 -14.35 19.78
N THR A 82 31.84 -15.51 19.26
CA THR A 82 32.06 -15.81 17.84
C THR A 82 31.16 -14.82 17.14
N TYR A 83 31.74 -13.80 16.54
CA TYR A 83 30.99 -12.92 15.65
C TYR A 83 30.39 -13.85 14.60
N TRP A 84 29.06 -13.81 14.48
CA TRP A 84 28.37 -14.56 13.46
C TRP A 84 28.97 -14.17 12.12
N GLU A 85 29.49 -15.13 11.39
CA GLU A 85 29.94 -14.88 10.04
C GLU A 85 28.74 -14.30 9.29
N PHE A 86 28.92 -13.10 8.73
CA PHE A 86 27.92 -12.47 7.91
C PHE A 86 27.66 -13.40 6.72
N ASN A 87 26.54 -14.10 6.76
CA ASN A 87 26.07 -14.89 5.63
C ASN A 87 25.68 -13.88 4.53
N ARG A 88 26.61 -13.67 3.59
CA ARG A 88 26.33 -12.84 2.43
C ARG A 88 25.11 -13.42 1.72
N PRO A 89 24.04 -12.64 1.49
CA PRO A 89 22.98 -13.09 0.64
C PRO A 89 23.57 -13.44 -0.72
N LEU A 90 22.98 -14.43 -1.37
CA LEU A 90 23.41 -14.79 -2.72
C LEU A 90 23.16 -13.60 -3.65
N PRO A 91 24.11 -13.25 -4.54
CA PRO A 91 24.02 -12.02 -5.31
C PRO A 91 22.85 -12.01 -6.30
N PHE A 92 22.46 -13.18 -6.79
CA PHE A 92 21.39 -13.30 -7.78
C PHE A 92 20.12 -13.91 -7.21
N TYR A 93 19.00 -13.29 -7.50
CA TYR A 93 17.67 -13.87 -7.33
C TYR A 93 16.89 -13.77 -8.63
N MET A 94 16.24 -14.86 -9.01
CA MET A 94 15.31 -14.89 -10.15
C MET A 94 14.05 -15.66 -9.76
N LYS A 95 12.88 -15.08 -10.06
CA LYS A 95 11.58 -15.76 -10.12
C LYS A 95 11.08 -15.62 -11.55
N ALA A 96 10.82 -16.74 -12.22
CA ALA A 96 10.24 -16.74 -13.55
C ALA A 96 9.11 -17.77 -13.63
N GLY A 97 7.99 -17.37 -14.22
CA GLY A 97 6.83 -18.23 -14.33
C GLY A 97 5.85 -17.79 -15.42
N ALA A 98 5.03 -18.72 -15.83
CA ALA A 98 3.93 -18.50 -16.76
C ALA A 98 2.74 -19.37 -16.37
N GLY A 99 1.55 -19.05 -16.87
CA GLY A 99 0.36 -19.78 -16.45
C GLY A 99 -0.86 -19.60 -17.34
N TYR A 100 -1.96 -20.09 -16.82
CA TYR A 100 -3.26 -20.04 -17.47
C TYR A 100 -4.28 -19.27 -16.58
N PRO A 101 -5.17 -18.44 -17.13
CA PRO A 101 -5.12 -17.89 -18.50
C PRO A 101 -3.78 -17.22 -18.76
N LEU A 102 -3.37 -17.03 -20.02
CA LEU A 102 -2.03 -16.59 -20.36
C LEU A 102 -1.54 -15.44 -19.49
N ASN A 103 -0.56 -15.73 -18.64
CA ASN A 103 0.08 -14.78 -17.74
C ASN A 103 1.58 -15.08 -17.63
N SER A 104 2.33 -14.09 -17.20
CA SER A 104 3.79 -14.23 -16.97
C SER A 104 4.22 -13.42 -15.76
N VAL A 105 5.28 -13.87 -15.11
CA VAL A 105 5.97 -13.17 -14.04
C VAL A 105 7.47 -13.35 -14.20
N LEU A 106 8.23 -12.26 -14.04
CA LEU A 106 9.67 -12.27 -13.96
C LEU A 106 10.12 -11.27 -12.90
N ASP A 107 10.80 -11.74 -11.87
CA ASP A 107 11.56 -10.92 -10.94
C ASP A 107 13.02 -11.32 -11.03
N PHE A 108 13.88 -10.36 -11.28
CA PHE A 108 15.31 -10.55 -11.33
C PHE A 108 16.00 -9.48 -10.50
N TYR A 109 16.93 -9.90 -9.65
CA TYR A 109 17.73 -9.03 -8.81
C TYR A 109 19.18 -9.49 -8.85
N ASP A 110 20.08 -8.56 -9.10
CA ASP A 110 21.51 -8.72 -8.94
C ASP A 110 22.02 -7.74 -7.90
N SER A 111 22.74 -8.23 -6.91
CA SER A 111 23.22 -7.39 -5.82
C SER A 111 24.66 -7.72 -5.44
N SER A 112 25.45 -6.68 -5.26
CA SER A 112 26.77 -6.74 -4.65
C SER A 112 26.74 -6.02 -3.32
N GLN A 113 27.09 -6.71 -2.25
CA GLN A 113 27.00 -6.17 -0.90
C GLN A 113 28.34 -6.29 -0.17
N ASN A 114 28.73 -5.21 0.45
CA ASN A 114 29.85 -5.19 1.38
C ASN A 114 29.42 -4.45 2.66
N PRO A 115 29.32 -5.14 3.80
CA PRO A 115 28.82 -4.54 5.04
C PRO A 115 29.61 -3.34 5.54
N SER A 116 30.85 -3.16 5.10
CA SER A 116 31.72 -2.05 5.52
C SER A 116 31.72 -0.88 4.55
N THR A 117 31.39 -1.09 3.28
CA THR A 117 31.51 -0.05 2.25
C THR A 117 30.22 0.35 1.61
N GLY A 118 29.25 -0.56 1.51
CA GLY A 118 27.95 -0.30 0.89
C GLY A 118 27.43 -1.41 0.00
N TYR A 119 26.49 -1.07 -0.86
CA TYR A 119 25.81 -2.01 -1.76
C TYR A 119 25.47 -1.39 -3.11
N VAL A 120 25.25 -2.25 -4.09
CA VAL A 120 24.66 -1.92 -5.39
C VAL A 120 23.68 -3.03 -5.74
N ILE A 121 22.51 -2.65 -6.25
CA ILE A 121 21.44 -3.57 -6.64
C ILE A 121 20.92 -3.14 -8.00
N GLY A 122 20.81 -4.07 -8.94
CA GLY A 122 20.05 -3.91 -10.17
C GLY A 122 18.84 -4.84 -10.15
N TYR A 123 17.72 -4.40 -10.70
CA TYR A 123 16.53 -5.22 -10.70
C TYR A 123 15.63 -5.00 -11.92
N VAL A 124 14.93 -6.08 -12.29
CA VAL A 124 13.88 -6.08 -13.31
C VAL A 124 12.69 -6.83 -12.76
N ASN A 125 11.50 -6.24 -12.86
CA ASN A 125 10.25 -6.87 -12.50
C ASN A 125 9.30 -6.82 -13.70
N HIS A 126 8.61 -7.90 -13.95
CA HIS A 126 7.57 -8.00 -14.96
C HIS A 126 6.41 -8.83 -14.44
N GLU A 127 5.21 -8.31 -14.64
CA GLU A 127 3.96 -9.03 -14.44
C GLU A 127 3.04 -8.75 -15.62
N GLY A 128 2.51 -9.80 -16.24
CA GLY A 128 1.66 -9.68 -17.40
C GLY A 128 0.47 -10.64 -17.34
N GLN A 129 -0.68 -10.15 -17.80
CA GLN A 129 -1.90 -10.92 -18.02
C GLN A 129 -2.38 -10.60 -19.43
N TYR A 130 -2.53 -11.59 -20.29
CA TYR A 130 -2.75 -11.41 -21.72
C TYR A 130 -4.03 -12.05 -22.24
N ALA A 131 -4.81 -12.67 -21.37
CA ALA A 131 -6.03 -13.34 -21.77
C ALA A 131 -7.11 -12.35 -22.19
N LYS A 132 -8.04 -12.83 -23.00
CA LYS A 132 -9.27 -12.11 -23.28
C LYS A 132 -10.30 -12.40 -22.19
N ILE A 133 -10.98 -11.37 -21.73
CA ILE A 133 -12.08 -11.48 -20.78
C ILE A 133 -13.41 -11.32 -21.51
N ARG A 134 -14.41 -12.08 -21.07
CA ARG A 134 -15.78 -11.90 -21.48
C ARG A 134 -16.41 -10.85 -20.57
N ASN A 135 -16.90 -9.74 -21.15
CA ASN A 135 -17.63 -8.74 -20.39
C ASN A 135 -19.04 -9.24 -19.98
N ASP A 136 -19.76 -8.44 -19.22
CA ASP A 136 -21.10 -8.78 -18.74
C ASP A 136 -22.14 -8.99 -19.88
N PHE A 137 -21.82 -8.57 -21.10
CA PHE A 137 -22.64 -8.79 -22.31
C PHE A 137 -22.20 -10.00 -23.13
N GLY A 138 -21.23 -10.76 -22.64
CA GLY A 138 -20.75 -11.95 -23.34
C GLY A 138 -19.73 -11.69 -24.44
N VAL A 139 -19.34 -10.44 -24.70
CA VAL A 139 -18.33 -10.08 -25.70
C VAL A 139 -16.92 -10.34 -25.15
N LYS A 140 -16.06 -11.00 -25.94
CA LYS A 140 -14.67 -11.27 -25.59
C LYS A 140 -13.76 -10.13 -26.03
N ASN A 141 -13.32 -9.34 -25.06
CA ASN A 141 -12.41 -8.21 -25.28
C ASN A 141 -10.98 -8.52 -24.85
N PRO A 142 -9.97 -7.91 -25.49
CA PRO A 142 -8.61 -7.91 -24.96
C PRO A 142 -8.60 -7.29 -23.56
N SER A 143 -7.95 -7.95 -22.61
CA SER A 143 -7.86 -7.47 -21.21
C SER A 143 -6.43 -7.46 -20.72
N THR A 144 -5.49 -7.25 -21.63
CA THR A 144 -4.08 -7.25 -21.27
C THR A 144 -3.81 -6.18 -20.22
N ARG A 145 -3.18 -6.63 -19.15
CA ARG A 145 -2.66 -5.79 -18.07
C ARG A 145 -1.20 -6.14 -17.89
N MET A 146 -0.32 -5.15 -17.94
CA MET A 146 1.11 -5.38 -17.87
C MET A 146 1.77 -4.32 -17.00
N PHE A 147 2.69 -4.77 -16.17
CA PHE A 147 3.58 -3.95 -15.37
C PHE A 147 5.01 -4.37 -15.62
N ASN A 148 5.87 -3.42 -15.94
CA ASN A 148 7.31 -3.61 -16.04
C ASN A 148 8.01 -2.56 -15.22
N ARG A 149 9.04 -2.96 -14.49
CA ARG A 149 9.95 -2.08 -13.77
C ARG A 149 11.38 -2.50 -14.04
N ILE A 150 12.23 -1.55 -14.36
CA ILE A 150 13.68 -1.69 -14.36
C ILE A 150 14.27 -0.62 -13.46
N GLY A 151 15.23 -0.99 -12.62
CA GLY A 151 15.82 -0.02 -11.72
C GLY A 151 17.14 -0.46 -11.14
N ALA A 152 17.78 0.48 -10.46
CA ALA A 152 19.00 0.26 -9.72
C ALA A 152 19.00 1.08 -8.44
N ALA A 153 19.59 0.55 -7.38
CA ALA A 153 19.82 1.25 -6.13
C ALA A 153 21.26 1.02 -5.67
N ALA A 154 21.86 2.03 -5.05
CA ALA A 154 23.18 1.94 -4.49
C ALA A 154 23.27 2.70 -3.18
N GLY A 155 24.03 2.19 -2.23
CA GLY A 155 24.30 2.85 -0.96
C GLY A 155 25.77 2.76 -0.58
N LYS A 156 26.31 3.84 0.00
CA LYS A 156 27.68 3.90 0.51
C LYS A 156 27.66 4.35 1.96
N TYR A 157 28.34 3.58 2.80
CA TYR A 157 28.46 3.90 4.23
C TYR A 157 29.64 4.86 4.50
N PHE A 158 29.37 5.87 5.31
CA PHE A 158 30.34 6.86 5.78
C PHE A 158 30.31 6.88 7.31
N GLY A 159 30.96 5.89 7.92
CA GLY A 159 30.87 5.68 9.36
C GLY A 159 29.44 5.35 9.79
N LYS A 160 28.76 6.33 10.39
CA LYS A 160 27.37 6.22 10.85
C LYS A 160 26.33 6.79 9.88
N HIS A 161 26.78 7.44 8.82
CA HIS A 161 25.93 8.00 7.79
C HIS A 161 25.89 7.10 6.58
N ILE A 162 24.81 7.18 5.84
CA ILE A 162 24.66 6.48 4.57
C ILE A 162 24.24 7.46 3.48
N LEU A 163 24.88 7.35 2.32
CA LEU A 163 24.42 7.96 1.08
C LEU A 163 23.78 6.86 0.24
N GLU A 164 22.51 7.00 -0.06
CA GLU A 164 21.75 6.08 -0.90
C GLU A 164 21.19 6.82 -2.10
N GLY A 165 21.12 6.12 -3.21
CA GLY A 165 20.45 6.60 -4.41
C GLY A 165 19.70 5.45 -5.06
N ASP A 166 18.55 5.76 -5.64
CA ASP A 166 17.81 4.84 -6.48
C ASP A 166 17.25 5.53 -7.71
N LEU A 167 17.13 4.75 -8.75
CA LEU A 167 16.48 5.17 -9.99
C LEU A 167 15.67 3.99 -10.53
N TYR A 168 14.51 4.28 -11.08
CA TYR A 168 13.72 3.29 -11.78
C TYR A 168 12.89 3.89 -12.92
N TYR A 169 12.49 3.01 -13.81
CA TYR A 169 11.50 3.28 -14.84
C TYR A 169 10.42 2.21 -14.78
N ASP A 170 9.16 2.66 -14.70
CA ASP A 170 7.96 1.83 -14.76
C ASP A 170 7.28 2.01 -16.10
N ASN A 171 6.80 0.92 -16.67
CA ASN A 171 5.81 0.93 -17.74
C ASN A 171 4.59 0.14 -17.30
N ARG A 172 3.41 0.75 -17.43
CA ARG A 172 2.11 0.16 -17.06
C ARG A 172 1.16 0.26 -18.23
N MET A 173 0.60 -0.87 -18.63
CA MET A 173 -0.36 -0.95 -19.73
C MET A 173 -1.64 -1.64 -19.27
N TYR A 174 -2.78 -1.11 -19.69
CA TYR A 174 -4.11 -1.60 -19.37
C TYR A 174 -5.04 -1.47 -20.58
N HIS A 175 -5.60 -2.57 -21.06
CA HIS A 175 -6.66 -2.49 -22.05
C HIS A 175 -7.97 -2.01 -21.43
N ARG A 176 -8.65 -1.11 -22.13
CA ARG A 176 -10.02 -0.70 -21.82
C ARG A 176 -10.99 -1.73 -22.38
N TYR A 177 -11.60 -2.53 -21.52
CA TYR A 177 -12.54 -3.57 -21.91
C TYR A 177 -13.87 -3.50 -21.15
N GLY A 178 -13.95 -2.62 -20.15
CA GLY A 178 -15.18 -2.38 -19.41
C GLY A 178 -16.19 -1.64 -20.27
N ALA A 179 -17.36 -2.18 -20.40
CA ALA A 179 -18.43 -1.58 -21.19
C ALA A 179 -19.80 -1.86 -20.56
N TYR A 180 -20.69 -0.93 -20.77
CA TYR A 180 -22.12 -1.11 -20.63
C TYR A 180 -22.81 -0.38 -21.77
N ALA A 181 -23.62 -1.09 -22.51
CA ALA A 181 -24.45 -0.50 -23.55
C ALA A 181 -25.88 -1.03 -23.42
N PRO A 182 -26.92 -0.24 -23.78
CA PRO A 182 -28.28 -0.76 -23.96
C PRO A 182 -28.31 -1.86 -25.02
N ALA A 183 -29.30 -2.75 -24.93
CA ALA A 183 -29.46 -3.86 -25.87
C ALA A 183 -29.46 -3.37 -27.32
N GLY A 184 -28.59 -3.95 -28.16
CA GLY A 184 -28.40 -3.60 -29.55
C GLY A 184 -27.25 -2.65 -29.87
N LEU A 185 -26.55 -2.11 -28.86
CA LEU A 185 -25.34 -1.29 -29.00
C LEU A 185 -24.13 -2.04 -28.42
N GLU A 186 -23.86 -3.24 -28.91
CA GLU A 186 -22.72 -4.04 -28.46
C GLU A 186 -21.41 -3.35 -28.84
N GLN A 187 -20.52 -3.16 -27.88
CA GLN A 187 -19.25 -2.52 -28.12
C GLN A 187 -18.10 -3.52 -28.01
N GLU A 188 -17.31 -3.60 -29.06
CA GLU A 188 -16.06 -4.33 -29.10
C GLU A 188 -14.87 -3.35 -28.94
N PHE A 189 -13.97 -3.65 -28.02
CA PHE A 189 -12.72 -2.92 -27.89
C PHE A 189 -11.62 -3.56 -28.74
N GLY A 190 -10.90 -2.73 -29.47
CA GLY A 190 -9.76 -3.15 -30.29
C GLY A 190 -8.47 -3.28 -29.48
N ALA A 191 -7.44 -3.81 -30.11
CA ALA A 191 -6.10 -3.89 -29.51
C ALA A 191 -5.46 -2.51 -29.23
N GLY A 192 -5.92 -1.44 -29.87
CA GLY A 192 -5.50 -0.06 -29.65
C GLY A 192 -6.18 0.64 -28.47
N ASP A 193 -7.28 0.07 -27.95
CA ASP A 193 -8.02 0.67 -26.84
C ASP A 193 -7.34 0.37 -25.51
N ARG A 194 -6.22 1.03 -25.28
CA ARG A 194 -5.38 0.82 -24.10
C ARG A 194 -4.87 2.13 -23.50
N ASN A 195 -4.66 2.08 -22.19
CA ASN A 195 -3.92 3.09 -21.46
C ASN A 195 -2.49 2.59 -21.23
N ASP A 196 -1.52 3.42 -21.53
CA ASP A 196 -0.10 3.10 -21.42
C ASP A 196 0.63 4.27 -20.74
N TYR A 197 1.27 3.98 -19.62
CA TYR A 197 1.90 4.97 -18.76
C TYR A 197 3.36 4.63 -18.52
N GLY A 198 4.24 5.62 -18.64
CA GLY A 198 5.64 5.57 -18.24
C GLY A 198 5.90 6.43 -17.02
N ASP A 199 6.72 5.96 -16.07
CA ASP A 199 7.08 6.69 -14.86
C ASP A 199 8.56 6.50 -14.55
N ALA A 200 9.37 7.54 -14.74
CA ALA A 200 10.79 7.56 -14.42
C ALA A 200 11.00 8.32 -13.11
N HIS A 201 11.76 7.75 -12.20
CA HIS A 201 12.02 8.34 -10.89
C HIS A 201 13.48 8.20 -10.48
N VAL A 202 14.01 9.22 -9.82
CA VAL A 202 15.32 9.22 -9.18
C VAL A 202 15.20 9.80 -7.77
N ALA A 203 15.86 9.18 -6.80
CA ALA A 203 15.95 9.71 -5.44
C ALA A 203 17.36 9.54 -4.88
N VAL A 204 17.76 10.47 -4.04
CA VAL A 204 19.03 10.44 -3.30
C VAL A 204 18.74 10.79 -1.84
N ARG A 205 19.29 10.02 -0.93
CA ARG A 205 19.17 10.21 0.52
C ARG A 205 20.54 10.21 1.16
N PHE A 206 20.80 11.18 2.02
CA PHE A 206 21.99 11.22 2.88
C PHE A 206 21.60 11.47 4.32
N GLY A 207 22.08 10.64 5.23
CA GLY A 207 21.79 10.83 6.65
C GLY A 207 22.10 9.62 7.52
N ASP A 208 21.45 9.62 8.67
CA ASP A 208 21.54 8.58 9.70
C ASP A 208 20.39 7.55 9.55
N ASP A 209 20.51 6.46 10.28
CA ASP A 209 19.49 5.39 10.35
C ASP A 209 18.47 5.59 11.51
N PHE A 210 18.63 6.63 12.32
CA PHE A 210 17.80 6.93 13.50
C PHE A 210 17.68 5.80 14.55
N GLN A 211 18.59 4.83 14.55
CA GLN A 211 18.57 3.74 15.55
C GLN A 211 19.07 4.21 16.92
N ASP A 212 20.08 5.10 16.95
CA ASP A 212 20.62 5.68 18.18
C ASP A 212 20.16 7.12 18.34
N LEU A 213 19.06 7.32 19.04
CA LEU A 213 18.56 8.65 19.37
C LEU A 213 19.34 9.34 20.50
N GLY A 214 20.28 8.67 21.17
CA GLY A 214 21.16 9.31 22.16
C GLY A 214 22.04 10.42 21.58
N ARG A 215 22.16 10.47 20.26
CA ARG A 215 22.81 11.52 19.49
C ARG A 215 21.80 12.23 18.57
N THR A 216 22.20 13.37 18.03
CA THR A 216 21.44 14.02 16.98
C THR A 216 21.59 13.22 15.69
N ASN A 217 20.48 12.81 15.11
CA ASN A 217 20.39 12.17 13.80
C ASN A 217 19.76 13.13 12.82
N PHE A 218 20.18 13.07 11.57
CA PHE A 218 19.60 13.86 10.50
C PHE A 218 19.46 13.04 9.21
N GLU A 219 18.55 13.46 8.36
CA GLU A 219 18.34 12.92 7.01
C GLU A 219 18.00 14.07 6.07
N ILE A 220 18.56 14.04 4.89
CA ILE A 220 18.18 14.88 3.76
C ILE A 220 17.90 13.96 2.59
N ALA A 221 16.74 14.09 1.99
CA ALA A 221 16.32 13.33 0.81
C ALA A 221 15.87 14.28 -0.29
N LEU A 222 16.30 14.01 -1.51
CA LEU A 222 15.89 14.70 -2.71
C LEU A 222 15.41 13.67 -3.72
N GLY A 223 14.26 13.93 -4.34
CA GLY A 223 13.67 13.06 -5.35
C GLY A 223 13.12 13.86 -6.51
N GLY A 224 12.94 13.20 -7.62
CA GLY A 224 12.27 13.78 -8.75
C GLY A 224 11.83 12.71 -9.74
N GLY A 225 10.80 13.01 -10.48
CA GLY A 225 10.22 12.06 -11.41
C GLY A 225 9.65 12.72 -12.66
N MET A 226 9.36 11.87 -13.62
CA MET A 226 8.77 12.26 -14.88
C MET A 226 7.77 11.19 -15.30
N PHE A 227 6.51 11.59 -15.33
CA PHE A 227 5.41 10.73 -15.73
C PHE A 227 4.96 11.05 -17.15
N PHE A 228 4.68 10.01 -17.93
CA PHE A 228 4.31 10.10 -19.34
C PHE A 228 3.02 9.34 -19.59
N ASP A 229 2.08 9.96 -20.27
CA ASP A 229 0.93 9.28 -20.85
C ASP A 229 1.25 8.94 -22.32
N HIS A 230 1.17 7.66 -22.63
CA HIS A 230 1.32 7.13 -24.00
C HIS A 230 0.00 6.61 -24.57
N SER A 231 -1.09 6.74 -23.79
CA SER A 231 -2.41 6.21 -24.12
C SER A 231 -2.97 6.82 -25.41
N ASP A 232 -3.73 6.03 -26.16
CA ASP A 232 -4.44 6.49 -27.34
C ASP A 232 -5.90 6.73 -26.98
N TRP A 233 -6.22 7.98 -26.62
CA TRP A 233 -7.57 8.40 -26.35
C TRP A 233 -8.17 9.10 -27.57
N PRO A 234 -9.36 8.69 -28.06
CA PRO A 234 -10.05 9.41 -29.13
C PRO A 234 -10.28 10.88 -28.76
N GLY A 235 -9.96 11.80 -29.65
CA GLY A 235 -10.18 13.23 -29.44
C GLY A 235 -9.09 13.98 -28.68
N TYR A 236 -8.06 13.32 -28.16
CA TYR A 236 -6.92 13.97 -27.47
C TYR A 236 -5.69 13.99 -28.39
N GLY A 237 -5.33 15.18 -28.85
CA GLY A 237 -4.16 15.36 -29.75
C GLY A 237 -2.81 15.35 -29.05
N GLU A 238 -2.72 15.93 -27.86
CA GLU A 238 -1.52 15.96 -27.04
C GLU A 238 -1.65 15.04 -25.83
N LYS A 239 -0.57 14.29 -25.57
CA LYS A 239 -0.50 13.36 -24.43
C LYS A 239 0.06 14.08 -23.21
N ALA A 240 -0.51 13.83 -22.03
CA ALA A 240 -0.08 14.44 -20.80
C ALA A 240 1.35 14.04 -20.41
N ARG A 241 2.04 14.96 -19.77
CA ARG A 241 3.32 14.71 -19.13
C ARG A 241 3.37 15.48 -17.82
N GLN A 242 3.93 14.88 -16.79
CA GLN A 242 4.05 15.50 -15.47
C GLN A 242 5.48 15.35 -14.96
N THR A 243 5.99 16.38 -14.29
CA THR A 243 7.25 16.32 -13.55
C THR A 243 6.98 16.48 -12.07
N SER A 244 7.72 15.77 -11.24
CA SER A 244 7.72 15.91 -9.79
C SER A 244 9.12 16.27 -9.27
N LEU A 245 9.16 17.08 -8.23
CA LEU A 245 10.34 17.39 -7.45
C LEU A 245 9.98 17.27 -5.98
N GLU A 246 10.77 16.53 -5.23
CA GLU A 246 10.56 16.28 -3.80
C GLU A 246 11.85 16.60 -3.04
N ALA A 247 11.71 17.29 -1.92
CA ALA A 247 12.80 17.52 -0.98
C ALA A 247 12.29 17.29 0.44
N ARG A 248 13.04 16.56 1.25
CA ARG A 248 12.72 16.30 2.65
C ARG A 248 13.95 16.42 3.52
N ALA A 249 13.79 17.02 4.69
CA ALA A 249 14.80 17.07 5.72
C ALA A 249 14.18 16.64 7.05
N LYS A 250 14.90 15.83 7.83
CA LYS A 250 14.48 15.35 9.14
C LYS A 250 15.62 15.42 10.11
N ILE A 251 15.34 15.84 11.34
CA ILE A 251 16.26 15.81 12.46
C ILE A 251 15.57 15.20 13.67
N ALA A 252 16.27 14.36 14.41
CA ALA A 252 15.76 13.78 15.65
C ALA A 252 16.85 13.59 16.70
N ARG A 253 16.45 13.75 17.96
CA ARG A 253 17.33 13.51 19.11
C ARG A 253 16.52 13.05 20.32
N GLY A 254 17.07 12.09 21.05
CA GLY A 254 16.55 11.61 22.31
C GLY A 254 17.29 12.21 23.51
N PHE A 255 16.56 12.35 24.60
CA PHE A 255 17.02 12.85 25.90
C PHE A 255 16.45 11.94 26.99
N GLY A 256 17.24 10.93 27.36
CA GLY A 256 16.79 9.91 28.30
C GLY A 256 15.59 9.11 27.75
N ARG A 257 14.40 9.31 28.32
CA ARG A 257 13.16 8.64 27.88
C ARG A 257 12.35 9.44 26.86
N SER A 258 12.77 10.65 26.58
CA SER A 258 12.08 11.54 25.63
C SER A 258 12.85 11.65 24.33
N SER A 259 12.15 11.95 23.25
CA SER A 259 12.73 12.27 21.96
C SER A 259 11.96 13.38 21.27
N PHE A 260 12.66 14.16 20.46
CA PHE A 260 12.08 15.17 19.61
C PHE A 260 12.50 14.91 18.18
N SER A 261 11.58 15.11 17.24
CA SER A 261 11.90 15.14 15.82
C SER A 261 11.17 16.27 15.13
N LEU A 262 11.85 16.86 14.17
CA LEU A 262 11.33 17.85 13.25
C LEU A 262 11.57 17.31 11.83
N GLU A 263 10.56 17.39 11.02
CA GLU A 263 10.61 17.07 9.59
C GLU A 263 10.06 18.23 8.79
N ALA A 264 10.67 18.52 7.66
CA ALA A 264 10.19 19.49 6.70
C ALA A 264 10.26 18.88 5.31
N GLY A 265 9.25 19.09 4.49
CA GLY A 265 9.12 18.59 3.14
C GLY A 265 8.63 19.66 2.17
N TYR A 266 9.03 19.53 0.94
CA TYR A 266 8.54 20.30 -0.18
C TYR A 266 8.32 19.37 -1.36
N GLU A 267 7.14 19.42 -1.95
CA GLU A 267 6.81 18.71 -3.17
C GLU A 267 6.29 19.71 -4.21
N ARG A 268 6.75 19.56 -5.43
CA ARG A 268 6.24 20.30 -6.59
C ARG A 268 5.87 19.32 -7.70
N LEU A 269 4.62 19.41 -8.12
CA LEU A 269 4.06 18.66 -9.25
C LEU A 269 3.75 19.68 -10.35
N ALA A 270 4.25 19.45 -11.56
CA ALA A 270 4.05 20.35 -12.68
C ALA A 270 3.62 19.58 -13.93
N GLY A 271 2.47 19.95 -14.47
CA GLY A 271 1.95 19.46 -15.73
C GLY A 271 2.69 20.04 -16.93
N GLN A 272 2.66 19.32 -18.03
CA GLN A 272 3.20 19.72 -19.31
C GLN A 272 2.30 19.20 -20.44
N LYS A 273 2.39 19.80 -21.61
CA LYS A 273 1.56 19.49 -22.79
C LYS A 273 0.08 19.73 -22.49
N SER A 274 -0.78 18.71 -22.64
CA SER A 274 -2.23 18.82 -22.41
C SER A 274 -2.62 19.23 -20.99
N ILE A 275 -1.72 19.15 -20.01
CA ILE A 275 -1.91 19.58 -18.62
C ILE A 275 -0.92 20.70 -18.21
N SER A 276 -0.45 21.49 -19.16
CA SER A 276 0.61 22.49 -18.94
C SER A 276 0.22 23.60 -17.96
N GLU A 277 -1.07 23.87 -17.77
CA GLU A 277 -1.57 24.89 -16.86
C GLU A 277 -1.73 24.38 -15.41
N ASN A 278 -1.44 23.09 -15.16
CA ASN A 278 -1.62 22.49 -13.85
C ASN A 278 -0.29 22.41 -13.10
N THR A 279 -0.21 23.07 -11.97
CA THR A 279 0.92 23.02 -11.06
C THR A 279 0.43 22.98 -9.61
N GLN A 280 1.06 22.14 -8.81
CA GLN A 280 0.79 22.05 -7.38
C GLN A 280 2.09 22.13 -6.59
N GLN A 281 2.05 22.78 -5.44
CA GLN A 281 3.15 22.87 -4.48
C GLN A 281 2.61 22.51 -3.10
N LEU A 282 3.23 21.54 -2.46
CA LEU A 282 2.89 21.10 -1.12
C LEU A 282 4.09 21.31 -0.21
N ILE A 283 3.94 22.14 0.82
CA ILE A 283 4.93 22.29 1.90
C ILE A 283 4.41 21.52 3.09
N HIS A 284 5.25 20.73 3.69
CA HIS A 284 4.94 19.92 4.87
C HIS A 284 5.94 20.23 5.98
N ALA A 285 5.44 20.35 7.22
CA ALA A 285 6.27 20.43 8.42
C ALA A 285 5.66 19.59 9.53
N ALA A 286 6.45 18.72 10.15
CA ALA A 286 6.01 17.83 11.22
C ALA A 286 6.87 18.02 12.47
N LEU A 287 6.22 18.20 13.61
CA LEU A 287 6.88 18.22 14.91
C LEU A 287 6.37 17.03 15.73
N ARG A 288 7.29 16.24 16.30
CA ARG A 288 6.98 15.06 17.13
C ARG A 288 7.72 15.13 18.46
N TYR A 289 7.03 14.74 19.50
CA TYR A 289 7.58 14.45 20.82
C TYR A 289 7.28 13.00 21.17
N GLY A 290 8.30 12.24 21.46
CA GLY A 290 8.20 10.85 21.91
C GLY A 290 8.59 10.73 23.39
N PHE A 291 7.90 9.84 24.11
CA PHE A 291 8.23 9.44 25.47
C PHE A 291 8.08 7.94 25.65
N ALA A 292 9.13 7.29 26.11
CA ALA A 292 9.16 5.85 26.37
C ALA A 292 9.21 5.58 27.88
N GLY A 293 8.04 5.49 28.52
CA GLY A 293 7.90 5.07 29.93
C GLY A 293 7.81 3.56 30.07
N GLY A 294 7.81 3.07 31.31
CA GLY A 294 7.65 1.63 31.59
C GLY A 294 6.23 1.13 31.27
N VAL A 295 5.23 1.95 31.55
CA VAL A 295 3.80 1.61 31.36
C VAL A 295 3.23 2.26 30.10
N VAL A 296 3.69 3.43 29.72
CA VAL A 296 3.16 4.22 28.61
C VAL A 296 4.27 4.56 27.65
N ARG A 297 4.05 4.29 26.37
CA ARG A 297 4.77 4.89 25.26
C ARG A 297 3.86 5.92 24.60
N LEU A 298 4.37 7.12 24.46
CA LEU A 298 3.66 8.25 23.88
C LEU A 298 4.49 8.84 22.75
N ASP A 299 3.89 8.99 21.58
CA ASP A 299 4.42 9.80 20.50
C ASP A 299 3.32 10.80 20.10
N VAL A 300 3.54 12.10 20.25
CA VAL A 300 2.55 13.15 19.94
C VAL A 300 3.16 14.25 19.10
N GLY A 301 2.35 14.90 18.33
CA GLY A 301 2.79 15.99 17.47
C GLY A 301 1.69 16.54 16.58
N ALA A 302 2.11 17.30 15.59
CA ALA A 302 1.24 17.84 14.56
C ALA A 302 2.00 17.93 13.24
N ASP A 303 1.26 17.76 12.16
CA ASP A 303 1.68 17.99 10.80
C ASP A 303 0.99 19.22 10.26
N TYR A 304 1.76 20.14 9.76
CA TYR A 304 1.28 21.32 9.03
C TYR A 304 1.51 21.10 7.54
N PHE A 305 0.49 21.36 6.75
CA PHE A 305 0.55 21.36 5.29
C PHE A 305 0.10 22.70 4.75
N HIS A 306 0.85 23.21 3.79
CA HIS A 306 0.46 24.33 2.94
C HIS A 306 0.35 23.81 1.52
N ASP A 307 -0.87 23.74 1.00
CA ASP A 307 -1.18 23.23 -0.33
C ASP A 307 -1.57 24.39 -1.25
N LYS A 308 -0.86 24.51 -2.38
CA LYS A 308 -1.12 25.53 -3.39
C LYS A 308 -1.22 24.87 -4.76
N ILE A 309 -2.42 24.84 -5.29
CA ILE A 309 -2.73 24.41 -6.64
C ILE A 309 -2.90 25.65 -7.52
N GLU A 310 -2.36 25.64 -8.74
CA GLU A 310 -2.49 26.71 -9.69
C GLU A 310 -3.97 26.93 -10.06
N GLY A 311 -4.40 28.19 -10.08
CA GLY A 311 -5.81 28.54 -10.32
C GLY A 311 -6.74 28.40 -9.10
N ALA A 312 -6.28 27.82 -7.98
CA ALA A 312 -7.03 27.71 -6.74
C ALA A 312 -6.41 28.57 -5.63
N ASP A 313 -7.18 28.86 -4.57
CA ASP A 313 -6.64 29.48 -3.36
C ASP A 313 -5.73 28.51 -2.61
N ALA A 314 -4.70 29.04 -1.92
CA ALA A 314 -3.85 28.23 -1.09
C ALA A 314 -4.58 27.78 0.18
N GLU A 315 -4.51 26.51 0.51
CA GLU A 315 -5.13 25.92 1.69
C GLU A 315 -4.08 25.49 2.73
N ASN A 316 -4.44 25.60 4.00
CA ASN A 316 -3.57 25.25 5.12
C ASN A 316 -4.27 24.22 6.00
N TYR A 317 -3.55 23.15 6.31
CA TYR A 317 -4.09 22.07 7.14
C TYR A 317 -3.17 21.82 8.33
N VAL A 318 -3.77 21.55 9.48
CA VAL A 318 -3.06 21.07 10.67
C VAL A 318 -3.65 19.73 11.05
N ILE A 319 -2.85 18.69 10.96
CA ILE A 319 -3.25 17.32 11.25
C ILE A 319 -2.63 16.90 12.57
N PRO A 320 -3.44 16.53 13.58
CA PRO A 320 -2.92 16.04 14.85
C PRO A 320 -2.30 14.66 14.66
N TYR A 321 -1.20 14.44 15.35
CA TYR A 321 -0.56 13.14 15.45
C TYR A 321 -0.48 12.69 16.89
N ALA A 322 -0.95 11.50 17.20
CA ALA A 322 -0.79 10.89 18.50
C ALA A 322 -0.72 9.37 18.38
N ARG A 323 0.22 8.77 19.09
CA ARG A 323 0.29 7.34 19.30
C ARG A 323 0.55 7.07 20.76
N LEU A 324 -0.39 6.38 21.40
CA LEU A 324 -0.30 5.94 22.79
C LEU A 324 -0.37 4.43 22.83
N ASP A 325 0.65 3.81 23.39
CA ASP A 325 0.68 2.38 23.64
C ASP A 325 0.80 2.15 25.15
N PHE A 326 -0.09 1.34 25.72
CA PHE A 326 -0.07 1.01 27.14
C PHE A 326 0.48 -0.39 27.36
N ASN A 327 1.57 -0.49 28.13
CA ASN A 327 2.12 -1.76 28.57
C ASN A 327 1.70 -2.02 30.01
N LEU A 328 0.64 -2.79 30.18
CA LEU A 328 0.06 -3.10 31.49
C LEU A 328 0.81 -4.22 32.25
N GLY A 329 2.04 -4.53 31.84
CA GLY A 329 2.84 -5.60 32.44
C GLY A 329 2.46 -7.02 31.98
N THR A 330 1.43 -7.15 31.16
CA THR A 330 1.03 -8.42 30.55
C THR A 330 1.13 -8.32 29.02
N PRO A 331 1.80 -9.26 28.35
CA PRO A 331 1.87 -9.25 26.89
C PRO A 331 0.49 -9.49 26.23
N GLY A 332 -0.46 -10.01 27.00
CA GLY A 332 -1.80 -10.36 26.53
C GLY A 332 -2.75 -9.18 26.35
N LEU A 333 -2.45 -8.01 26.92
CA LEU A 333 -3.33 -6.85 26.81
C LEU A 333 -2.52 -5.57 26.68
N ARG A 334 -2.61 -4.93 25.52
CA ARG A 334 -1.94 -3.66 25.18
C ARG A 334 -2.96 -2.73 24.55
N PRO A 335 -3.64 -1.90 25.34
CA PRO A 335 -4.48 -0.85 24.80
C PRO A 335 -3.66 0.15 24.02
N PHE A 336 -4.24 0.72 22.97
CA PHE A 336 -3.59 1.76 22.19
C PHE A 336 -4.61 2.78 21.69
N PHE A 337 -4.10 3.99 21.43
CA PHE A 337 -4.80 5.04 20.73
C PHE A 337 -3.87 5.61 19.65
N GLU A 338 -4.42 5.84 18.47
CA GLU A 338 -3.71 6.45 17.35
C GLU A 338 -4.55 7.58 16.77
N ALA A 339 -3.91 8.70 16.46
CA ALA A 339 -4.47 9.78 15.65
C ALA A 339 -3.42 10.15 14.60
N ASP A 340 -3.83 10.26 13.35
CA ASP A 340 -2.96 10.49 12.21
C ASP A 340 -3.74 11.15 11.07
N GLY A 341 -3.09 11.43 9.96
CA GLY A 341 -3.73 11.90 8.74
C GLY A 341 -2.71 12.31 7.68
N ALA A 342 -3.21 12.75 6.54
CA ALA A 342 -2.39 13.14 5.42
C ALA A 342 -3.11 14.09 4.47
N VAL A 343 -2.35 14.89 3.74
CA VAL A 343 -2.79 15.61 2.56
C VAL A 343 -2.19 14.91 1.34
N LYS A 344 -3.04 14.53 0.38
CA LYS A 344 -2.66 13.76 -0.81
C LYS A 344 -3.04 14.54 -2.07
N PRO A 345 -2.08 14.89 -2.91
CA PRO A 345 -2.35 15.50 -4.20
C PRO A 345 -3.22 14.63 -5.11
N ASN A 346 -4.11 15.26 -5.87
CA ASN A 346 -4.94 14.63 -6.90
C ASN A 346 -4.46 15.03 -8.30
N ASP A 347 -3.16 14.94 -8.52
CA ASP A 347 -2.49 15.16 -9.80
C ASP A 347 -2.70 13.99 -10.78
N PHE A 348 -2.40 14.19 -12.06
CA PHE A 348 -2.67 13.20 -13.10
C PHE A 348 -1.97 11.85 -12.83
N ARG A 349 -0.70 11.86 -12.41
CA ARG A 349 0.03 10.65 -12.05
C ARG A 349 -0.66 9.89 -10.90
N SER A 350 -1.04 10.60 -9.83
CA SER A 350 -1.69 9.99 -8.66
C SER A 350 -3.06 9.40 -9.02
N LEU A 351 -3.81 10.07 -9.89
CA LEU A 351 -5.09 9.59 -10.39
C LEU A 351 -4.94 8.30 -11.22
N THR A 352 -3.97 8.23 -12.14
CA THR A 352 -3.71 7.02 -12.94
C THR A 352 -3.21 5.84 -12.11
N LEU A 353 -2.57 6.11 -10.96
CA LEU A 353 -2.16 5.07 -10.01
C LEU A 353 -3.35 4.48 -9.25
N GLN A 354 -4.35 5.31 -8.96
CA GLN A 354 -5.56 4.88 -8.26
C GLN A 354 -6.57 4.22 -9.20
N ASN A 355 -6.73 4.76 -10.41
CA ASN A 355 -7.58 4.17 -11.44
C ASN A 355 -6.91 4.32 -12.81
N PRO A 356 -6.38 3.23 -13.39
CA PRO A 356 -5.69 3.29 -14.67
C PRO A 356 -6.61 3.59 -15.86
N TYR A 357 -7.92 3.59 -15.65
CA TYR A 357 -8.94 3.90 -16.66
C TYR A 357 -9.50 5.33 -16.54
N VAL A 358 -8.84 6.20 -15.80
CA VAL A 358 -9.20 7.62 -15.72
C VAL A 358 -9.08 8.27 -17.11
N THR A 359 -9.95 9.23 -17.39
CA THR A 359 -9.91 10.02 -18.64
C THR A 359 -8.57 10.73 -18.80
N ALA A 360 -8.12 10.89 -20.04
CA ALA A 360 -6.85 11.54 -20.34
C ALA A 360 -6.80 12.98 -19.79
N SER A 361 -5.60 13.40 -19.39
CA SER A 361 -5.31 14.77 -18.98
C SER A 361 -6.11 15.30 -17.80
N THR A 362 -6.58 14.42 -16.92
CA THR A 362 -7.35 14.81 -15.73
C THR A 362 -6.43 15.30 -14.60
N TRP A 363 -6.80 16.44 -14.01
CA TRP A 363 -6.16 17.02 -12.83
C TRP A 363 -7.22 17.69 -11.98
N LEU A 364 -7.18 17.55 -10.66
CA LEU A 364 -8.14 18.16 -9.77
C LEU A 364 -7.55 19.36 -9.02
N ASP A 365 -8.39 20.35 -8.78
CA ASP A 365 -8.06 21.59 -8.08
C ASP A 365 -8.10 21.47 -6.54
N LYS A 366 -8.17 20.25 -6.02
CA LYS A 366 -8.22 19.95 -4.58
C LYS A 366 -7.46 18.67 -4.25
N SER A 367 -6.68 18.73 -3.18
CA SER A 367 -6.09 17.56 -2.55
C SER A 367 -7.09 16.83 -1.66
N SER A 368 -6.93 15.53 -1.55
CA SER A 368 -7.64 14.73 -0.54
C SER A 368 -6.99 14.90 0.82
N VAL A 369 -7.78 15.18 1.85
CA VAL A 369 -7.32 15.38 3.24
C VAL A 369 -7.96 14.35 4.14
N ASP A 370 -7.15 13.62 4.84
CA ASP A 370 -7.57 12.54 5.73
C ASP A 370 -7.24 12.87 7.18
N TYR A 371 -8.22 12.70 8.07
CA TYR A 371 -8.05 12.72 9.53
C TYR A 371 -8.52 11.41 10.09
N ASP A 372 -7.67 10.79 10.78
CA ASP A 372 -7.86 9.43 11.20
C ASP A 372 -7.67 9.23 12.70
N PHE A 373 -8.58 8.52 13.39
CA PHE A 373 -8.54 8.24 14.83
C PHE A 373 -8.83 6.77 15.11
N ARG A 374 -8.00 6.10 15.90
CA ARG A 374 -8.14 4.68 16.28
C ARG A 374 -8.02 4.47 17.76
N LEU A 375 -8.87 3.60 18.30
CA LEU A 375 -8.73 3.09 19.65
C LEU A 375 -8.88 1.57 19.62
N GLY A 376 -8.00 0.88 20.32
CA GLY A 376 -8.06 -0.56 20.29
C GLY A 376 -7.24 -1.24 21.36
N VAL A 377 -7.22 -2.54 21.26
CA VAL A 377 -6.42 -3.43 22.08
C VAL A 377 -5.71 -4.43 21.19
N GLY A 378 -4.46 -4.70 21.51
CA GLY A 378 -3.69 -5.77 20.91
C GLY A 378 -3.02 -6.59 21.99
N GLY A 379 -2.53 -7.75 21.62
CA GLY A 379 -1.82 -8.57 22.57
C GLY A 379 -1.35 -9.89 21.99
N SER A 380 -0.51 -10.57 22.76
CA SER A 380 -0.07 -11.91 22.44
C SER A 380 -0.24 -12.83 23.65
N LEU A 381 -0.71 -14.04 23.37
CA LEU A 381 -0.98 -15.08 24.37
C LEU A 381 -0.18 -16.35 24.04
N TRP A 382 -0.09 -17.25 24.98
CA TRP A 382 0.53 -18.57 24.82
C TRP A 382 1.97 -18.50 24.27
N ARG A 383 2.82 -17.65 24.86
CA ARG A 383 4.20 -17.41 24.44
C ARG A 383 4.28 -16.93 22.99
N SER A 384 3.44 -15.94 22.65
CA SER A 384 3.35 -15.32 21.33
C SER A 384 2.90 -16.26 20.19
N ARG A 385 2.29 -17.40 20.52
CA ARG A 385 1.67 -18.27 19.50
C ARG A 385 0.34 -17.75 19.01
N PHE A 386 -0.35 -16.94 19.79
CA PHE A 386 -1.59 -16.29 19.43
C PHE A 386 -1.40 -14.79 19.59
N SER A 387 -1.58 -14.03 18.53
CA SER A 387 -1.59 -12.58 18.56
C SER A 387 -2.91 -12.05 17.99
N TYR A 388 -3.36 -10.95 18.54
CA TYR A 388 -4.59 -10.32 18.10
C TYR A 388 -4.47 -8.80 18.16
N ARG A 389 -5.25 -8.12 17.31
CA ARG A 389 -5.47 -6.68 17.33
C ARG A 389 -6.92 -6.40 17.02
N LEU A 390 -7.63 -5.75 17.95
CA LEU A 390 -9.02 -5.37 17.81
C LEU A 390 -9.10 -3.86 17.97
N TYR A 391 -9.74 -3.19 17.04
CA TYR A 391 -9.85 -1.75 17.11
C TYR A 391 -11.06 -1.21 16.36
N ALA A 392 -11.52 -0.05 16.80
CA ALA A 392 -12.59 0.69 16.21
C ALA A 392 -12.12 2.07 15.77
N GLY A 393 -12.77 2.74 14.81
CA GLY A 393 -12.31 3.97 14.23
C GLY A 393 -13.27 4.94 13.59
N VAL A 394 -12.83 6.17 13.53
CA VAL A 394 -13.47 7.21 12.74
C VAL A 394 -12.43 7.88 11.86
N SER A 395 -12.72 7.90 10.57
CA SER A 395 -11.97 8.68 9.60
C SER A 395 -12.85 9.75 8.99
N ILE A 396 -12.32 10.94 8.92
CA ILE A 396 -12.95 12.07 8.24
C ILE A 396 -12.11 12.36 7.01
N HIS A 397 -12.75 12.29 5.87
CA HIS A 397 -12.12 12.56 4.58
C HIS A 397 -12.72 13.82 3.99
N ASP A 398 -11.92 14.86 3.85
CA ASP A 398 -12.27 16.03 3.05
C ASP A 398 -11.71 15.81 1.63
N ASN A 399 -12.53 16.13 0.62
CA ASN A 399 -12.22 15.90 -0.79
C ASN A 399 -11.81 14.46 -1.10
N ARG A 400 -12.48 13.47 -0.47
CA ARG A 400 -12.25 12.06 -0.81
C ARG A 400 -12.55 11.82 -2.27
N LEU A 401 -11.67 11.07 -2.92
CA LEU A 401 -11.80 10.75 -4.32
C LEU A 401 -12.81 9.63 -4.54
N PHE A 402 -13.73 9.85 -5.47
CA PHE A 402 -14.69 8.88 -5.97
C PHE A 402 -14.53 8.75 -7.49
N TRP A 403 -14.85 7.58 -8.03
CA TRP A 403 -14.79 7.32 -9.44
C TRP A 403 -16.19 7.14 -10.01
N THR A 404 -16.60 8.05 -10.88
CA THR A 404 -17.82 7.88 -11.65
C THR A 404 -17.49 7.40 -13.06
N ALA A 405 -18.26 6.45 -13.56
CA ALA A 405 -18.14 6.00 -14.94
C ALA A 405 -18.50 7.14 -15.89
N LEU A 406 -17.68 7.36 -16.91
CA LEU A 406 -17.99 8.29 -17.97
C LEU A 406 -19.13 7.70 -18.80
N TRP A 407 -20.31 8.28 -18.67
CA TRP A 407 -21.54 7.80 -19.28
C TRP A 407 -21.98 8.73 -20.38
N SER A 408 -22.27 8.16 -21.57
CA SER A 408 -22.93 8.88 -22.66
C SER A 408 -24.43 8.58 -22.65
N ASP A 409 -25.24 9.59 -22.75
CA ASP A 409 -26.71 9.52 -22.93
C ASP A 409 -27.16 9.81 -24.37
N ASP A 410 -26.21 9.96 -25.31
CA ASP A 410 -26.47 10.07 -26.73
C ASP A 410 -27.19 8.80 -27.21
N PRO A 411 -28.39 8.91 -27.85
CA PRO A 411 -29.17 7.75 -28.29
C PRO A 411 -28.42 6.79 -29.24
N GLU A 412 -27.44 7.27 -30.00
CA GLU A 412 -26.62 6.47 -30.90
C GLU A 412 -25.41 5.84 -30.24
N ASN A 413 -24.97 6.41 -29.10
CA ASN A 413 -23.77 6.01 -28.34
C ASN A 413 -24.03 5.97 -26.83
N ALA A 414 -25.22 5.57 -26.42
CA ALA A 414 -25.56 5.50 -25.00
C ALA A 414 -24.75 4.41 -24.30
N GLY A 415 -24.26 4.71 -23.09
CA GLY A 415 -23.62 3.73 -22.24
C GLY A 415 -22.28 4.15 -21.66
N PHE A 416 -21.56 3.19 -21.13
CA PHE A 416 -20.23 3.33 -20.55
C PHE A 416 -19.16 2.80 -21.51
N PHE A 417 -18.11 3.57 -21.74
CA PHE A 417 -17.08 3.29 -22.74
C PHE A 417 -15.66 3.17 -22.11
N GLY A 418 -15.59 2.51 -20.98
CA GLY A 418 -14.32 2.09 -20.40
C GLY A 418 -13.52 3.18 -19.69
N ALA A 419 -14.07 4.38 -19.48
CA ALA A 419 -13.39 5.49 -18.85
C ALA A 419 -14.08 5.98 -17.58
N PHE A 420 -13.30 6.52 -16.66
CA PHE A 420 -13.77 7.08 -15.40
C PHE A 420 -13.36 8.54 -15.25
N VAL A 421 -14.21 9.29 -14.57
CA VAL A 421 -13.94 10.66 -14.15
C VAL A 421 -13.84 10.70 -12.64
N PRO A 422 -12.78 11.29 -12.06
CA PRO A 422 -12.68 11.49 -10.63
C PRO A 422 -13.59 12.64 -10.19
N VAL A 423 -14.23 12.46 -9.04
CA VAL A 423 -14.97 13.50 -8.34
C VAL A 423 -14.62 13.46 -6.87
N THR A 424 -14.71 14.59 -6.18
CA THR A 424 -14.40 14.66 -4.77
C THR A 424 -15.65 14.93 -3.95
N ALA A 425 -15.70 14.37 -2.74
CA ALA A 425 -16.76 14.63 -1.77
C ALA A 425 -16.22 14.41 -0.35
N ARG A 426 -16.90 15.00 0.63
CA ARG A 426 -16.64 14.72 2.03
C ARG A 426 -17.30 13.42 2.46
N GLN A 427 -16.57 12.59 3.21
CA GLN A 427 -17.09 11.34 3.74
C GLN A 427 -16.54 11.09 5.14
N THR A 428 -17.39 10.64 6.05
CA THR A 428 -16.99 10.13 7.35
C THR A 428 -17.21 8.62 7.38
N VAL A 429 -16.19 7.88 7.84
CA VAL A 429 -16.24 6.43 7.92
C VAL A 429 -16.00 5.97 9.34
N THR A 430 -16.94 5.21 9.87
CA THR A 430 -16.78 4.48 11.14
C THR A 430 -16.45 3.03 10.83
N SER A 431 -15.48 2.47 11.50
CA SER A 431 -14.96 1.16 11.19
C SER A 431 -14.65 0.30 12.41
N PHE A 432 -14.73 -1.02 12.24
CA PHE A 432 -14.44 -2.03 13.25
C PHE A 432 -13.55 -3.10 12.63
N ASN A 433 -12.50 -3.50 13.35
CA ASN A 433 -11.49 -4.42 12.83
C ASN A 433 -11.04 -5.42 13.84
N GLY A 434 -10.82 -6.62 13.34
CA GLY A 434 -10.22 -7.70 14.07
C GLY A 434 -9.16 -8.39 13.22
N GLU A 435 -7.97 -8.50 13.77
CA GLU A 435 -6.85 -9.25 13.18
C GLU A 435 -6.43 -10.31 14.20
N ILE A 436 -6.26 -11.54 13.75
CA ILE A 436 -5.83 -12.68 14.57
C ILE A 436 -4.77 -13.44 13.79
N GLU A 437 -3.67 -13.75 14.45
CA GLU A 437 -2.67 -14.68 13.98
C GLU A 437 -2.48 -15.79 15.02
N TYR A 438 -2.51 -17.04 14.58
CA TYR A 438 -2.31 -18.20 15.45
C TYR A 438 -1.25 -19.14 14.85
N ARG A 439 -0.19 -19.38 15.61
CA ARG A 439 0.91 -20.28 15.26
C ARG A 439 1.00 -21.44 16.25
N PRO A 440 0.18 -22.48 16.10
CA PRO A 440 0.25 -23.65 17.00
C PRO A 440 1.61 -24.35 16.93
N LEU A 441 2.21 -24.35 15.76
CA LEU A 441 3.55 -24.90 15.47
C LEU A 441 4.39 -23.86 14.75
N SER A 442 5.71 -23.97 14.83
CA SER A 442 6.62 -23.06 14.12
C SER A 442 6.46 -23.10 12.58
N VAL A 443 5.90 -24.18 12.07
CA VAL A 443 5.69 -24.42 10.63
C VAL A 443 4.23 -24.17 10.19
N LEU A 444 3.32 -23.90 11.10
CA LEU A 444 1.88 -23.74 10.78
C LEU A 444 1.35 -22.43 11.32
N LYS A 445 0.81 -21.62 10.41
CA LYS A 445 0.23 -20.31 10.67
C LYS A 445 -1.22 -20.26 10.21
N PHE A 446 -2.08 -19.70 11.02
CA PHE A 446 -3.44 -19.31 10.67
C PHE A 446 -3.55 -17.79 10.79
N ASP A 447 -4.15 -17.14 9.83
CA ASP A 447 -4.47 -15.72 9.87
C ASP A 447 -5.95 -15.47 9.58
N LEU A 448 -6.52 -14.53 10.31
CA LEU A 448 -7.87 -14.03 10.10
C LEU A 448 -7.85 -12.52 10.23
N ALA A 449 -8.42 -11.82 9.26
CA ALA A 449 -8.73 -10.42 9.38
C ALA A 449 -10.17 -10.16 8.95
N VAL A 450 -10.88 -9.38 9.74
CA VAL A 450 -12.26 -8.95 9.46
C VAL A 450 -12.33 -7.44 9.61
N HIS A 451 -13.11 -6.83 8.79
CA HIS A 451 -13.19 -5.42 8.56
C HIS A 451 -14.61 -5.00 8.24
N GLY A 452 -15.17 -4.17 9.05
CA GLY A 452 -16.50 -3.61 8.87
C GLY A 452 -16.48 -2.09 8.83
N CYS A 453 -17.21 -1.48 7.89
CA CYS A 453 -17.34 -0.05 7.72
C CYS A 453 -18.77 0.42 7.62
N LEU A 454 -19.03 1.56 8.26
CA LEU A 454 -20.23 2.35 8.08
C LEU A 454 -19.82 3.67 7.43
N TYR A 455 -20.39 3.96 6.28
CA TYR A 455 -20.14 5.16 5.50
C TYR A 455 -21.25 6.17 5.77
N ASN A 456 -20.87 7.37 6.17
CA ASN A 456 -21.77 8.51 6.28
C ASN A 456 -21.36 9.52 5.21
N ASP A 457 -22.10 9.54 4.13
CA ASP A 457 -21.84 10.36 2.96
C ASP A 457 -22.72 11.60 3.03
N GLU A 458 -22.14 12.77 2.82
CA GLU A 458 -22.91 14.02 2.60
C GLU A 458 -23.61 13.99 1.23
N THR A 459 -23.17 13.07 0.36
CA THR A 459 -23.71 12.82 -0.97
C THR A 459 -23.99 11.33 -1.12
N ASP A 460 -25.00 10.97 -1.91
CA ASP A 460 -25.31 9.56 -2.22
C ASP A 460 -24.29 8.88 -3.14
N LEU A 461 -23.05 9.39 -3.19
CA LEU A 461 -21.97 8.84 -3.99
C LEU A 461 -21.59 7.44 -3.50
N LYS A 462 -21.76 6.45 -4.36
CA LYS A 462 -21.34 5.06 -4.10
C LYS A 462 -20.01 4.79 -4.81
N ASN A 463 -18.98 4.46 -4.05
CA ASN A 463 -17.60 4.35 -4.51
C ASN A 463 -17.07 2.91 -4.58
N GLY A 464 -17.95 1.92 -4.47
CA GLY A 464 -17.53 0.53 -4.49
C GLY A 464 -16.82 0.03 -3.23
N ALA A 465 -16.75 0.82 -2.17
CA ALA A 465 -16.21 0.36 -0.89
C ALA A 465 -17.19 -0.62 -0.22
N PRO A 466 -16.75 -1.84 0.17
CA PRO A 466 -17.61 -2.80 0.84
C PRO A 466 -17.83 -2.40 2.30
N SER A 467 -19.05 -2.62 2.81
CA SER A 467 -19.33 -2.46 4.24
C SER A 467 -18.68 -3.55 5.11
N ILE A 468 -18.32 -4.68 4.51
CA ILE A 468 -17.60 -5.77 5.18
C ILE A 468 -16.59 -6.40 4.22
N ALA A 469 -15.38 -6.62 4.69
CA ALA A 469 -14.33 -7.35 3.99
C ALA A 469 -13.51 -8.16 4.98
N GLY A 470 -12.75 -9.12 4.48
CA GLY A 470 -11.89 -9.90 5.36
C GLY A 470 -11.08 -10.95 4.61
N ASN A 471 -10.24 -11.61 5.34
CA ASN A 471 -9.50 -12.76 4.82
C ASN A 471 -9.33 -13.83 5.88
N VAL A 472 -9.23 -15.06 5.45
CA VAL A 472 -8.81 -16.18 6.26
C VAL A 472 -7.72 -16.93 5.50
N GLY A 473 -6.65 -17.26 6.21
CA GLY A 473 -5.49 -17.91 5.63
C GLY A 473 -4.94 -19.03 6.50
N VAL A 474 -4.33 -20.01 5.84
CA VAL A 474 -3.53 -21.07 6.45
C VAL A 474 -2.26 -21.21 5.66
N ALA A 475 -1.11 -21.17 6.34
CA ALA A 475 0.18 -21.37 5.73
C ALA A 475 0.98 -22.45 6.48
N TYR A 476 1.59 -23.33 5.72
CA TYR A 476 2.54 -24.32 6.20
C TYR A 476 3.92 -24.04 5.60
N GLU A 477 4.89 -23.86 6.45
CA GLU A 477 6.28 -23.53 6.08
C GLU A 477 7.23 -24.64 6.51
N GLY A 478 7.30 -25.71 5.71
CA GLY A 478 8.21 -26.83 5.92
C GLY A 478 9.61 -26.59 5.33
N ARG A 479 10.54 -27.47 5.68
CA ARG A 479 11.93 -27.39 5.17
C ARG A 479 12.03 -27.52 3.65
N LYS A 480 11.27 -28.46 3.05
CA LYS A 480 11.29 -28.75 1.61
C LYS A 480 10.04 -28.25 0.88
N ILE A 481 8.93 -28.19 1.56
CA ILE A 481 7.64 -27.84 0.98
C ILE A 481 7.02 -26.74 1.83
N SER A 482 6.50 -25.72 1.18
CA SER A 482 5.64 -24.72 1.79
C SER A 482 4.36 -24.61 0.97
N PHE A 483 3.24 -24.45 1.63
CA PHE A 483 1.99 -24.16 0.95
C PHE A 483 1.13 -23.20 1.77
N GLY A 484 0.30 -22.42 1.08
CA GLY A 484 -0.65 -21.53 1.70
C GLY A 484 -1.97 -21.56 0.95
N VAL A 485 -3.05 -21.39 1.70
CA VAL A 485 -4.40 -21.19 1.18
C VAL A 485 -4.95 -19.93 1.82
N LYS A 486 -5.45 -19.00 1.02
CA LYS A 486 -6.04 -17.75 1.50
C LYS A 486 -7.33 -17.45 0.77
N ALA A 487 -8.39 -17.22 1.51
CA ALA A 487 -9.65 -16.73 0.98
C ALA A 487 -9.79 -15.23 1.30
N LEU A 488 -9.89 -14.41 0.27
CA LEU A 488 -10.16 -12.97 0.37
C LEU A 488 -11.65 -12.76 0.14
N MET A 489 -12.34 -12.16 1.10
CA MET A 489 -13.78 -11.97 1.08
C MET A 489 -14.11 -10.49 0.94
N GLN A 490 -14.95 -10.16 -0.01
CA GLN A 490 -15.47 -8.80 -0.22
C GLN A 490 -16.99 -8.83 -0.16
N GLY A 491 -17.55 -7.98 0.67
CA GLY A 491 -18.99 -7.78 0.75
C GLY A 491 -19.56 -7.17 -0.54
N VAL A 492 -20.86 -7.01 -0.56
CA VAL A 492 -21.56 -6.34 -1.68
C VAL A 492 -21.02 -4.93 -1.85
N ARG A 493 -20.67 -4.57 -3.08
CA ARG A 493 -20.17 -3.25 -3.44
C ARG A 493 -21.12 -2.56 -4.42
N ARG A 494 -21.21 -1.25 -4.33
CA ARG A 494 -22.09 -0.46 -5.19
C ARG A 494 -21.35 0.75 -5.72
N TRP A 495 -21.55 1.05 -6.99
CA TRP A 495 -21.07 2.26 -7.66
C TRP A 495 -22.24 2.95 -8.33
N SER A 496 -22.13 4.25 -8.51
CA SER A 496 -23.09 5.04 -9.28
C SER A 496 -22.36 5.71 -10.44
N ALA A 497 -22.97 5.66 -11.63
CA ALA A 497 -22.55 6.45 -12.77
C ALA A 497 -23.36 7.75 -12.77
N TYR A 498 -22.70 8.88 -12.75
CA TYR A 498 -23.33 10.20 -12.72
C TYR A 498 -23.22 10.86 -14.08
N ALA A 499 -24.19 11.74 -14.38
CA ALA A 499 -24.05 12.69 -15.46
C ALA A 499 -22.79 13.53 -15.24
N TYR A 500 -22.09 13.85 -16.31
CA TYR A 500 -20.81 14.52 -16.28
C TYR A 500 -20.88 15.90 -16.92
N ASP A 501 -20.31 16.90 -16.25
CA ASP A 501 -20.11 18.23 -16.79
C ASP A 501 -18.68 18.35 -17.35
N PRO A 502 -18.51 18.33 -18.69
CA PRO A 502 -17.18 18.37 -19.29
C PRO A 502 -16.45 19.71 -19.07
N ALA A 503 -17.17 20.78 -18.83
CA ALA A 503 -16.58 22.11 -18.60
C ALA A 503 -16.01 22.26 -17.19
N GLY A 504 -16.61 21.60 -16.21
CA GLY A 504 -16.19 21.67 -14.80
C GLY A 504 -15.47 20.43 -14.28
N ILE A 505 -15.26 19.40 -15.10
CA ILE A 505 -14.69 18.10 -14.69
C ILE A 505 -15.33 17.59 -13.38
N ARG A 506 -16.65 17.65 -13.30
CA ARG A 506 -17.39 17.25 -12.09
C ARG A 506 -18.61 16.41 -12.42
N ALA A 507 -18.96 15.51 -11.50
CA ALA A 507 -20.23 14.81 -11.57
C ALA A 507 -21.39 15.76 -11.27
N LEU A 508 -22.43 15.68 -12.09
CA LEU A 508 -23.71 16.32 -11.81
C LEU A 508 -24.52 15.44 -10.84
N PRO A 509 -25.42 16.01 -10.02
CA PRO A 509 -26.20 15.23 -9.05
C PRO A 509 -27.32 14.39 -9.69
N VAL A 510 -27.06 13.87 -10.88
CA VAL A 510 -28.00 13.03 -11.64
C VAL A 510 -27.37 11.66 -11.83
N VAL A 511 -27.95 10.63 -11.21
CA VAL A 511 -27.52 9.24 -11.38
C VAL A 511 -28.09 8.70 -12.68
N LEU A 512 -27.22 8.36 -13.62
CA LEU A 512 -27.57 7.79 -14.92
C LEU A 512 -27.71 6.25 -14.83
N ASN A 513 -26.86 5.62 -14.05
CA ASN A 513 -26.88 4.17 -13.84
C ASN A 513 -26.18 3.80 -12.52
N SER A 514 -26.35 2.57 -12.10
CA SER A 514 -25.67 2.02 -10.92
C SER A 514 -25.20 0.60 -11.22
N PHE A 515 -24.05 0.25 -10.63
CA PHE A 515 -23.48 -1.09 -10.70
C PHE A 515 -23.40 -1.70 -9.29
N LYS A 516 -23.76 -2.98 -9.20
CA LYS A 516 -23.73 -3.75 -7.95
C LYS A 516 -22.90 -5.01 -8.15
N ALA A 517 -21.72 -5.06 -7.58
CA ALA A 517 -20.96 -6.30 -7.47
C ALA A 517 -21.50 -7.14 -6.29
N PRO A 518 -21.77 -8.44 -6.50
CA PRO A 518 -22.22 -9.35 -5.44
C PRO A 518 -21.11 -9.59 -4.42
N PHE A 519 -21.44 -10.28 -3.32
CA PHE A 519 -20.43 -10.83 -2.42
C PHE A 519 -19.51 -11.78 -3.19
N ALA A 520 -18.21 -11.61 -3.02
CA ALA A 520 -17.21 -12.37 -3.74
C ALA A 520 -16.14 -12.94 -2.80
N VAL A 521 -15.61 -14.10 -3.18
CA VAL A 521 -14.49 -14.76 -2.51
C VAL A 521 -13.42 -15.07 -3.56
N ASP A 522 -12.25 -14.49 -3.40
CA ASP A 522 -11.07 -14.85 -4.18
C ASP A 522 -10.27 -15.89 -3.39
N LEU A 523 -10.33 -17.12 -3.84
CA LEU A 523 -9.57 -18.23 -3.26
C LEU A 523 -8.20 -18.33 -3.94
N ARG A 524 -7.16 -18.16 -3.13
CA ARG A 524 -5.76 -18.20 -3.58
C ARG A 524 -5.02 -19.36 -2.92
N VAL A 525 -4.14 -19.98 -3.69
CA VAL A 525 -3.28 -21.08 -3.23
C VAL A 525 -1.87 -20.81 -3.72
N ASN A 526 -0.90 -21.00 -2.85
CA ASN A 526 0.51 -20.98 -3.21
C ASN A 526 1.18 -22.25 -2.74
N PHE A 527 2.10 -22.76 -3.55
CA PHE A 527 2.88 -23.95 -3.29
C PHE A 527 4.32 -23.72 -3.72
N ASP A 528 5.25 -24.02 -2.83
CA ASP A 528 6.68 -23.96 -3.08
C ASP A 528 7.33 -25.30 -2.75
N TRP A 529 8.09 -25.84 -3.70
CA TRP A 529 8.91 -27.02 -3.49
C TRP A 529 10.39 -26.67 -3.67
N LYS A 530 11.13 -26.67 -2.56
CA LYS A 530 12.57 -26.45 -2.53
C LYS A 530 13.29 -27.71 -3.01
N VAL A 531 13.62 -27.76 -4.30
CA VAL A 531 14.31 -28.87 -4.94
C VAL A 531 15.75 -28.96 -4.44
N SER A 532 16.37 -27.80 -4.22
CA SER A 532 17.70 -27.68 -3.64
C SER A 532 17.78 -26.43 -2.74
N GLY A 533 18.92 -26.17 -2.13
CA GLY A 533 19.18 -24.94 -1.37
C GLY A 533 19.15 -23.66 -2.24
N ARG A 534 19.16 -23.82 -3.56
CA ARG A 534 19.22 -22.70 -4.52
C ARG A 534 18.02 -22.62 -5.46
N VAL A 535 17.26 -23.70 -5.58
CA VAL A 535 16.19 -23.81 -6.59
C VAL A 535 14.89 -24.24 -5.91
N THR A 536 13.83 -23.49 -6.17
CA THR A 536 12.47 -23.76 -5.73
C THR A 536 11.53 -23.75 -6.94
N LEU A 537 10.72 -24.77 -7.10
CA LEU A 537 9.59 -24.75 -8.01
C LEU A 537 8.39 -24.17 -7.28
N PHE A 538 7.64 -23.30 -7.95
CA PHE A 538 6.45 -22.70 -7.36
C PHE A 538 5.21 -22.90 -8.24
N ALA A 539 4.06 -22.91 -7.60
CA ALA A 539 2.76 -22.84 -8.24
C ALA A 539 1.86 -21.88 -7.43
N GLU A 540 1.22 -20.97 -8.11
CA GLU A 540 0.32 -19.99 -7.53
C GLU A 540 -1.02 -20.03 -8.26
N GLY A 541 -2.11 -20.19 -7.51
CA GLY A 541 -3.48 -20.14 -8.02
C GLY A 541 -4.20 -18.90 -7.51
N ARG A 542 -5.04 -18.30 -8.35
CA ARG A 542 -5.85 -17.13 -8.01
C ARG A 542 -7.27 -17.33 -8.52
N ASN A 543 -8.21 -16.71 -7.82
CA ASN A 543 -9.63 -16.82 -8.11
C ASN A 543 -10.08 -18.28 -8.37
N LEU A 544 -9.54 -19.25 -7.60
CA LEU A 544 -9.81 -20.69 -7.83
C LEU A 544 -11.28 -21.07 -7.59
N ALA A 545 -12.05 -20.17 -6.97
CA ALA A 545 -13.48 -20.31 -6.83
C ALA A 545 -14.26 -19.86 -8.08
N ASP A 546 -13.55 -19.37 -9.11
CA ASP A 546 -14.07 -18.87 -10.38
C ASP A 546 -15.26 -17.92 -10.20
N ARG A 547 -15.06 -16.91 -9.35
CA ARG A 547 -16.06 -15.89 -9.07
C ARG A 547 -15.83 -14.65 -9.90
N ASP A 548 -16.95 -13.99 -10.28
CA ASP A 548 -16.87 -12.67 -10.91
C ASP A 548 -16.37 -11.66 -9.88
N LEU A 549 -15.13 -11.24 -10.07
CA LEU A 549 -14.47 -10.21 -9.28
C LEU A 549 -14.46 -8.92 -10.10
N TYR A 550 -14.65 -7.78 -9.43
CA TYR A 550 -14.65 -6.46 -10.08
C TYR A 550 -13.76 -5.51 -9.28
N GLU A 551 -12.74 -4.97 -9.87
CA GLU A 551 -11.97 -3.86 -9.28
C GLU A 551 -12.72 -2.54 -9.50
N TYR A 552 -13.24 -2.37 -10.71
CA TYR A 552 -14.05 -1.23 -11.13
C TYR A 552 -15.41 -1.72 -11.67
N PRO A 553 -16.46 -0.87 -11.66
CA PRO A 553 -17.74 -1.27 -12.22
C PRO A 553 -17.60 -1.59 -13.72
N TRP A 554 -18.28 -2.65 -14.15
CA TRP A 554 -18.24 -3.18 -15.53
C TRP A 554 -16.85 -3.65 -16.03
N TYR A 555 -15.88 -3.80 -15.12
CA TYR A 555 -14.57 -4.39 -15.39
C TYR A 555 -14.43 -5.72 -14.64
N PRO A 556 -14.97 -6.82 -15.18
CA PRO A 556 -14.76 -8.14 -14.57
C PRO A 556 -13.28 -8.50 -14.65
N GLU A 557 -12.75 -9.06 -13.56
CA GLU A 557 -11.40 -9.61 -13.55
C GLU A 557 -11.37 -11.00 -14.19
N GLN A 558 -10.17 -11.49 -14.46
CA GLN A 558 -9.99 -12.84 -14.96
C GLN A 558 -10.51 -13.88 -13.96
N GLY A 559 -11.19 -14.92 -14.45
CA GLY A 559 -11.64 -16.07 -13.68
C GLY A 559 -10.48 -16.89 -13.10
N ALA A 560 -10.75 -18.14 -12.78
CA ALA A 560 -9.76 -19.04 -12.19
C ALA A 560 -8.47 -19.13 -13.02
N GLY A 561 -7.34 -18.94 -12.35
CA GLY A 561 -6.05 -18.96 -13.01
C GLY A 561 -4.94 -19.51 -12.13
N PHE A 562 -3.85 -19.94 -12.80
CA PHE A 562 -2.65 -20.37 -12.11
C PHE A 562 -1.39 -19.92 -12.83
N THR A 563 -0.30 -19.83 -12.08
CA THR A 563 1.04 -19.55 -12.57
C THR A 563 1.99 -20.59 -11.99
N VAL A 564 2.84 -21.18 -12.80
CA VAL A 564 3.89 -22.10 -12.37
C VAL A 564 5.25 -21.60 -12.83
N GLY A 565 6.28 -21.90 -12.07
CA GLY A 565 7.60 -21.42 -12.43
C GLY A 565 8.69 -21.85 -11.47
N ILE A 566 9.81 -21.14 -11.56
CA ILE A 566 11.03 -21.40 -10.82
C ILE A 566 11.49 -20.13 -10.08
N LYS A 567 11.96 -20.34 -8.85
CA LYS A 567 12.72 -19.34 -8.07
C LYS A 567 14.13 -19.89 -7.92
N ALA A 568 15.14 -19.09 -8.20
CA ALA A 568 16.52 -19.48 -8.12
C ALA A 568 17.36 -18.40 -7.43
N ASN A 569 18.29 -18.84 -6.56
CA ASN A 569 19.23 -17.98 -5.84
C ASN A 569 20.66 -18.50 -6.12
N PHE A 570 21.57 -17.63 -6.57
CA PHE A 570 22.95 -18.00 -6.92
C PHE A 570 23.98 -17.07 -6.27
#